data_c30d8060858fd71b1272ac98fe005df0
#
_entry.id   c30d8060858fd71b1272ac98fe005df0
#
_cell.length_a   1.000
_cell.length_b   1.000
_cell.length_c   1.000
_cell.angle_alpha   90.00
_cell.angle_beta   90.00
_cell.angle_gamma   90.00
#
_symmetry.space_group_name_H-M   'P 1'
#
loop_
_entity.id
_entity.type
_entity.pdbx_description
1 polymer ?
#
loop_
_entity_poly.entity_id
_entity_poly.type
_entity_poly.pdbx_seq_one_letter_code
_entity_poly.pdbx_strand_id
1 'polypeptide(L)'
;MDLHDIREDYCKQALSQHDCDPNPIKQFEKWLNEAITAKVNEPTGVNVATVNEDGRPTSPMVLLKEVNEQGFVFFTNYHSRKGRAIEHNPFVALTFFWPELERSVRIEGKAEKISPEQSDEYFATRPYTSRIGAWASEQSTVISSHKSLLAKAALIAAKHPLNVPRPPHWGGYLVIPDRIEFWQGRPSRLHDRICYLYNDGKWERERLSP
;
A
#
# COMPACT_ATOMS: atom_id res chain seq x y z
N MET A 1 10.05 13.12 -26.84
CA MET A 1 9.27 11.89 -27.08
C MET A 1 7.80 12.31 -27.06
N ASP A 2 7.09 12.08 -28.16
CA ASP A 2 5.66 12.34 -28.26
C ASP A 2 4.90 11.06 -27.89
N LEU A 3 3.86 11.18 -27.05
CA LEU A 3 3.06 10.06 -26.55
C LEU A 3 1.57 10.20 -26.91
N HIS A 4 1.22 11.14 -27.81
CA HIS A 4 -0.16 11.50 -28.11
C HIS A 4 -0.95 10.36 -28.75
N ASP A 5 -0.29 9.44 -29.45
CA ASP A 5 -0.92 8.32 -30.16
C ASP A 5 -1.01 7.02 -29.32
N ILE A 6 -0.46 7.01 -28.10
CA ILE A 6 -0.56 5.85 -27.19
C ILE A 6 -1.92 5.94 -26.48
N ARG A 7 -2.90 5.20 -27.05
CA ARG A 7 -4.27 5.13 -26.53
C ARG A 7 -4.74 3.71 -26.56
N GLU A 8 -5.34 3.26 -25.44
CA GLU A 8 -6.06 1.98 -25.37
C GLU A 8 -7.49 2.25 -24.92
N ASP A 9 -8.43 1.54 -25.55
CA ASP A 9 -9.83 1.57 -25.14
C ASP A 9 -10.09 0.51 -24.07
N TYR A 10 -10.63 0.93 -22.94
CA TYR A 10 -11.04 0.07 -21.86
C TYR A 10 -12.43 -0.51 -22.09
N CYS A 11 -12.57 -1.84 -22.08
CA CYS A 11 -13.84 -2.48 -22.42
C CYS A 11 -14.15 -3.75 -21.61
N LYS A 12 -13.30 -4.13 -20.64
CA LYS A 12 -13.39 -5.45 -20.01
C LYS A 12 -14.61 -5.63 -19.11
N GLN A 13 -14.92 -4.62 -18.28
CA GLN A 13 -16.01 -4.75 -17.30
C GLN A 13 -16.72 -3.41 -17.07
N ALA A 14 -17.85 -3.46 -16.35
CA ALA A 14 -18.60 -2.32 -15.87
C ALA A 14 -18.68 -2.36 -14.34
N LEU A 15 -18.85 -1.20 -13.70
CA LEU A 15 -19.07 -1.10 -12.28
C LEU A 15 -20.37 -0.34 -12.01
N SER A 16 -21.31 -1.01 -11.34
CA SER A 16 -22.56 -0.41 -10.91
C SER A 16 -22.56 -0.28 -9.38
N GLN A 17 -23.17 0.79 -8.88
CA GLN A 17 -23.35 0.99 -7.43
C GLN A 17 -24.16 -0.16 -6.79
N HIS A 18 -25.09 -0.78 -7.55
CA HIS A 18 -25.89 -1.91 -7.06
C HIS A 18 -25.07 -3.19 -6.91
N ASP A 19 -24.01 -3.37 -7.70
CA ASP A 19 -23.15 -4.56 -7.70
C ASP A 19 -22.01 -4.47 -6.67
N CYS A 20 -21.85 -3.30 -6.05
CA CYS A 20 -20.85 -3.06 -5.03
C CYS A 20 -21.34 -3.51 -3.65
N ASP A 21 -20.47 -4.13 -2.86
CA ASP A 21 -20.75 -4.45 -1.46
C ASP A 21 -21.03 -3.15 -0.66
N PRO A 22 -21.99 -3.12 0.26
CA PRO A 22 -22.22 -1.99 1.16
C PRO A 22 -20.99 -1.62 2.00
N ASN A 23 -20.14 -2.60 2.32
CA ASN A 23 -18.91 -2.41 3.05
C ASN A 23 -17.73 -2.30 2.05
N PRO A 24 -17.03 -1.14 2.01
CA PRO A 24 -15.93 -0.93 1.05
C PRO A 24 -14.72 -1.84 1.29
N ILE A 25 -14.49 -2.31 2.53
CA ILE A 25 -13.42 -3.27 2.82
C ILE A 25 -13.75 -4.60 2.13
N LYS A 26 -14.97 -5.10 2.23
CA LYS A 26 -15.41 -6.32 1.53
C LYS A 26 -15.39 -6.16 0.01
N GLN A 27 -15.77 -4.98 -0.48
CA GLN A 27 -15.65 -4.66 -1.90
C GLN A 27 -14.19 -4.70 -2.37
N PHE A 28 -13.25 -4.19 -1.56
CA PHE A 28 -11.82 -4.26 -1.85
C PHE A 28 -11.32 -5.72 -1.84
N GLU A 29 -11.67 -6.51 -0.82
CA GLU A 29 -11.30 -7.93 -0.74
C GLU A 29 -11.79 -8.72 -1.94
N LYS A 30 -13.02 -8.47 -2.40
CA LYS A 30 -13.57 -9.05 -3.63
C LYS A 30 -12.68 -8.72 -4.83
N TRP A 31 -12.35 -7.46 -5.04
CA TRP A 31 -11.54 -7.02 -6.17
C TRP A 31 -10.09 -7.50 -6.10
N LEU A 32 -9.51 -7.54 -4.91
CA LEU A 32 -8.16 -8.11 -4.70
C LEU A 32 -8.15 -9.61 -5.02
N ASN A 33 -9.16 -10.37 -4.60
CA ASN A 33 -9.27 -11.80 -4.93
C ASN A 33 -9.44 -12.03 -6.44
N GLU A 34 -10.19 -11.17 -7.12
CA GLU A 34 -10.30 -11.20 -8.58
C GLU A 34 -8.95 -10.90 -9.25
N ALA A 35 -8.18 -9.93 -8.74
CA ALA A 35 -6.85 -9.62 -9.24
C ALA A 35 -5.85 -10.78 -9.03
N ILE A 36 -5.89 -11.43 -7.86
CA ILE A 36 -5.08 -12.63 -7.57
C ILE A 36 -5.44 -13.77 -8.52
N THR A 37 -6.74 -14.02 -8.71
CA THR A 37 -7.26 -15.09 -9.59
C THR A 37 -6.88 -14.83 -11.05
N ALA A 38 -6.95 -13.59 -11.50
CA ALA A 38 -6.52 -13.15 -12.82
C ALA A 38 -4.99 -13.13 -13.00
N LYS A 39 -4.23 -13.45 -11.95
CA LYS A 39 -2.75 -13.44 -11.94
C LYS A 39 -2.16 -12.09 -12.35
N VAL A 40 -2.79 -11.01 -11.90
CA VAL A 40 -2.23 -9.66 -12.03
C VAL A 40 -0.82 -9.65 -11.43
N ASN A 41 0.12 -8.97 -12.06
CA ASN A 41 1.48 -8.87 -11.54
C ASN A 41 1.49 -8.03 -10.25
N GLU A 42 2.03 -8.59 -9.14
CA GLU A 42 2.09 -7.96 -7.81
C GLU A 42 0.73 -7.34 -7.37
N PRO A 43 -0.35 -8.12 -7.24
CA PRO A 43 -1.68 -7.58 -6.94
C PRO A 43 -1.76 -6.86 -5.60
N THR A 44 -0.82 -7.12 -4.69
CA THR A 44 -0.68 -6.43 -3.40
C THR A 44 0.23 -5.21 -3.45
N GLY A 45 0.82 -4.92 -4.61
CA GLY A 45 1.63 -3.73 -4.82
C GLY A 45 0.77 -2.47 -4.69
N VAL A 46 1.18 -1.56 -3.80
CA VAL A 46 0.42 -0.34 -3.53
C VAL A 46 1.34 0.87 -3.44
N ASN A 47 0.93 1.93 -4.10
CA ASN A 47 1.54 3.23 -3.94
C ASN A 47 1.05 3.89 -2.66
N VAL A 48 1.96 4.40 -1.82
CA VAL A 48 1.64 5.12 -0.59
C VAL A 48 2.05 6.58 -0.73
N ALA A 49 1.10 7.45 -1.00
CA ALA A 49 1.33 8.89 -0.99
C ALA A 49 1.40 9.40 0.45
N THR A 50 2.45 10.17 0.75
CA THR A 50 2.68 10.83 2.05
C THR A 50 3.14 12.25 1.81
N VAL A 51 2.92 13.15 2.77
CA VAL A 51 3.35 14.55 2.71
C VAL A 51 4.36 14.80 3.82
N ASN A 52 5.55 15.29 3.45
CA ASN A 52 6.59 15.61 4.43
C ASN A 52 6.33 16.97 5.12
N GLU A 53 7.20 17.34 6.05
CA GLU A 53 7.12 18.59 6.82
C GLU A 53 7.18 19.87 5.95
N ASP A 54 7.81 19.79 4.76
CA ASP A 54 7.87 20.89 3.79
C ASP A 54 6.62 20.94 2.88
N GLY A 55 5.60 20.13 3.14
CA GLY A 55 4.40 20.04 2.32
C GLY A 55 4.59 19.30 0.98
N ARG A 56 5.78 18.72 0.71
CA ARG A 56 6.05 18.01 -0.55
C ARG A 56 5.55 16.57 -0.48
N PRO A 57 4.75 16.12 -1.46
CA PRO A 57 4.30 14.73 -1.52
C PRO A 57 5.43 13.79 -1.92
N THR A 58 5.38 12.57 -1.41
CA THR A 58 6.19 11.44 -1.88
C THR A 58 5.30 10.22 -2.06
N SER A 59 5.71 9.28 -2.91
CA SER A 59 4.83 8.27 -3.44
C SER A 59 5.56 6.92 -3.67
N PRO A 60 6.17 6.33 -2.62
CA PRO A 60 6.85 5.05 -2.74
C PRO A 60 5.87 3.88 -2.90
N MET A 61 6.35 2.80 -3.53
CA MET A 61 5.65 1.51 -3.54
C MET A 61 5.94 0.73 -2.25
N VAL A 62 4.91 0.06 -1.73
CA VAL A 62 4.99 -0.95 -0.68
C VAL A 62 4.13 -2.15 -1.05
N LEU A 63 4.11 -3.19 -0.21
CA LEU A 63 3.20 -4.32 -0.37
C LEU A 63 2.17 -4.30 0.75
N LEU A 64 0.90 -4.39 0.37
CA LEU A 64 -0.18 -4.68 1.31
C LEU A 64 0.04 -6.06 1.92
N LYS A 65 -0.10 -6.19 3.23
CA LYS A 65 0.14 -7.45 3.93
C LYS A 65 -1.07 -7.98 4.68
N GLU A 66 -2.01 -7.11 5.00
CA GLU A 66 -3.25 -7.49 5.66
C GLU A 66 -4.35 -6.50 5.27
N VAL A 67 -5.57 -7.02 5.17
CA VAL A 67 -6.82 -6.26 5.13
C VAL A 67 -7.68 -6.80 6.26
N ASN A 68 -8.19 -5.94 7.10
CA ASN A 68 -9.10 -6.32 8.19
C ASN A 68 -10.25 -5.30 8.29
N GLU A 69 -11.17 -5.50 9.21
CA GLU A 69 -12.34 -4.63 9.37
C GLU A 69 -12.00 -3.15 9.65
N GLN A 70 -10.79 -2.87 10.14
CA GLN A 70 -10.33 -1.52 10.45
C GLN A 70 -9.64 -0.84 9.26
N GLY A 71 -9.06 -1.61 8.32
CA GLY A 71 -8.36 -1.04 7.18
C GLY A 71 -7.23 -1.90 6.60
N PHE A 72 -6.14 -1.24 6.22
CA PHE A 72 -5.09 -1.79 5.34
C PHE A 72 -3.74 -1.72 6.02
N VAL A 73 -3.04 -2.86 6.13
CA VAL A 73 -1.75 -2.94 6.83
C VAL A 73 -0.60 -3.11 5.85
N PHE A 74 0.42 -2.28 6.01
CA PHE A 74 1.72 -2.46 5.37
C PHE A 74 2.87 -2.29 6.37
N PHE A 75 4.03 -2.84 6.04
CA PHE A 75 5.20 -2.80 6.92
C PHE A 75 6.35 -2.03 6.29
N THR A 76 7.07 -1.27 7.10
CA THR A 76 8.19 -0.44 6.64
C THR A 76 9.17 -0.11 7.76
N ASN A 77 10.28 0.53 7.39
CA ASN A 77 11.17 1.18 8.34
C ASN A 77 10.58 2.56 8.74
N TYR A 78 10.32 2.77 10.02
CA TYR A 78 9.76 4.02 10.56
C TYR A 78 10.67 5.23 10.33
N HIS A 79 11.99 5.03 10.27
CA HIS A 79 12.97 6.08 10.00
C HIS A 79 13.18 6.33 8.49
N SER A 80 12.47 5.62 7.60
CA SER A 80 12.49 5.93 6.18
C SER A 80 11.84 7.29 5.88
N ARG A 81 12.04 7.82 4.66
CA ARG A 81 11.42 9.09 4.24
C ARG A 81 9.90 9.07 4.41
N LYS A 82 9.22 7.96 4.02
CA LYS A 82 7.78 7.80 4.22
C LYS A 82 7.40 7.68 5.70
N GLY A 83 8.20 6.96 6.52
CA GLY A 83 7.94 6.80 7.95
C GLY A 83 7.97 8.14 8.69
N ARG A 84 9.00 8.97 8.42
CA ARG A 84 9.08 10.33 8.97
C ARG A 84 7.95 11.23 8.48
N ALA A 85 7.57 11.12 7.20
CA ALA A 85 6.44 11.88 6.66
C ALA A 85 5.12 11.52 7.36
N ILE A 86 4.85 10.22 7.59
CA ILE A 86 3.66 9.77 8.32
C ILE A 86 3.68 10.21 9.79
N GLU A 87 4.84 10.23 10.42
CA GLU A 87 4.99 10.71 11.80
C GLU A 87 4.64 12.19 11.93
N HIS A 88 5.01 12.99 10.94
CA HIS A 88 4.68 14.42 10.86
C HIS A 88 3.22 14.66 10.47
N ASN A 89 2.76 13.98 9.42
CA ASN A 89 1.39 14.07 8.90
C ASN A 89 0.86 12.65 8.65
N PRO A 90 -0.06 12.15 9.49
CA PRO A 90 -0.55 10.78 9.41
C PRO A 90 -1.53 10.54 8.26
N PHE A 91 -2.00 11.57 7.56
CA PHE A 91 -2.89 11.40 6.42
C PHE A 91 -2.12 10.89 5.20
N VAL A 92 -2.62 9.80 4.64
CA VAL A 92 -2.01 9.10 3.51
C VAL A 92 -3.06 8.76 2.46
N ALA A 93 -2.59 8.51 1.23
CA ALA A 93 -3.41 7.89 0.21
C ALA A 93 -2.72 6.63 -0.32
N LEU A 94 -3.49 5.55 -0.43
CA LEU A 94 -3.07 4.31 -1.06
C LEU A 94 -3.67 4.22 -2.46
N THR A 95 -2.87 3.81 -3.45
CA THR A 95 -3.38 3.58 -4.80
C THR A 95 -2.95 2.22 -5.30
N PHE A 96 -3.94 1.36 -5.58
CA PHE A 96 -3.77 0.11 -6.31
C PHE A 96 -4.12 0.36 -7.77
N PHE A 97 -3.35 -0.24 -8.67
CA PHE A 97 -3.65 -0.23 -10.10
C PHE A 97 -3.42 -1.62 -10.67
N TRP A 98 -4.48 -2.20 -11.22
CA TRP A 98 -4.50 -3.52 -11.85
C TRP A 98 -4.82 -3.36 -13.34
N PRO A 99 -3.79 -3.07 -14.17
CA PRO A 99 -4.00 -2.76 -15.58
C PRO A 99 -4.64 -3.91 -16.36
N GLU A 100 -4.33 -5.16 -15.98
CA GLU A 100 -4.92 -6.35 -16.61
C GLU A 100 -6.45 -6.43 -16.43
N LEU A 101 -6.98 -5.78 -15.39
CA LEU A 101 -8.42 -5.68 -15.11
C LEU A 101 -9.00 -4.31 -15.44
N GLU A 102 -8.17 -3.37 -15.89
CA GLU A 102 -8.55 -1.97 -16.12
C GLU A 102 -9.16 -1.33 -14.86
N ARG A 103 -8.57 -1.62 -13.69
CA ARG A 103 -9.08 -1.19 -12.37
C ARG A 103 -8.06 -0.41 -11.56
N SER A 104 -8.58 0.53 -10.78
CA SER A 104 -7.83 1.22 -9.74
C SER A 104 -8.66 1.33 -8.48
N VAL A 105 -8.00 1.23 -7.32
CA VAL A 105 -8.62 1.54 -6.02
C VAL A 105 -7.79 2.61 -5.35
N ARG A 106 -8.42 3.69 -4.91
CA ARG A 106 -7.80 4.76 -4.13
C ARG A 106 -8.40 4.78 -2.74
N ILE A 107 -7.56 4.86 -1.73
CA ILE A 107 -7.93 4.81 -0.32
C ILE A 107 -7.27 6.01 0.34
N GLU A 108 -8.05 6.88 0.92
CA GLU A 108 -7.58 8.00 1.72
C GLU A 108 -7.93 7.72 3.19
N GLY A 109 -7.04 8.11 4.09
CA GLY A 109 -7.24 7.87 5.50
C GLY A 109 -6.03 8.18 6.36
N LYS A 110 -6.09 7.77 7.61
CA LYS A 110 -5.06 8.02 8.62
C LYS A 110 -4.24 6.76 8.88
N ALA A 111 -2.91 6.89 8.83
CA ALA A 111 -1.98 5.82 9.17
C ALA A 111 -1.61 5.86 10.66
N GLU A 112 -1.77 4.73 11.34
CA GLU A 112 -1.40 4.54 12.75
C GLU A 112 -0.46 3.34 12.87
N LYS A 113 0.53 3.42 13.78
CA LYS A 113 1.40 2.27 14.05
C LYS A 113 0.58 1.17 14.70
N ILE A 114 0.71 -0.06 14.19
CA ILE A 114 0.16 -1.25 14.87
C ILE A 114 0.98 -1.59 16.10
N SER A 115 0.50 -2.50 16.91
CA SER A 115 1.21 -2.90 18.14
C SER A 115 2.58 -3.52 17.85
N PRO A 116 3.54 -3.42 18.79
CA PRO A 116 4.81 -4.11 18.68
C PRO A 116 4.65 -5.63 18.50
N GLU A 117 3.69 -6.24 19.19
CA GLU A 117 3.41 -7.68 19.15
C GLU A 117 2.99 -8.12 17.76
N GLN A 118 2.03 -7.42 17.13
CA GLN A 118 1.61 -7.68 15.75
C GLN A 118 2.76 -7.50 14.75
N SER A 119 3.61 -6.49 14.99
CA SER A 119 4.80 -6.27 14.16
C SER A 119 5.84 -7.40 14.35
N ASP A 120 6.01 -7.92 15.57
CA ASP A 120 6.91 -9.03 15.86
C ASP A 120 6.41 -10.33 15.22
N GLU A 121 5.12 -10.63 15.32
CA GLU A 121 4.48 -11.78 14.68
C GLU A 121 4.73 -11.79 13.18
N TYR A 122 4.39 -10.70 12.50
CA TYR A 122 4.64 -10.61 11.06
C TYR A 122 6.13 -10.65 10.72
N PHE A 123 7.00 -9.99 11.51
CA PHE A 123 8.44 -10.00 11.26
C PHE A 123 9.01 -11.42 11.31
N ALA A 124 8.53 -12.27 12.22
CA ALA A 124 8.95 -13.65 12.36
C ALA A 124 8.63 -14.52 11.13
N THR A 125 7.57 -14.20 10.38
CA THR A 125 7.20 -14.93 9.15
C THR A 125 8.09 -14.59 7.95
N ARG A 126 8.86 -13.50 8.02
CA ARG A 126 9.71 -13.05 6.90
C ARG A 126 10.90 -13.99 6.69
N PRO A 127 11.33 -14.17 5.43
CA PRO A 127 12.56 -14.90 5.13
C PRO A 127 13.75 -14.36 5.94
N TYR A 128 14.64 -15.22 6.38
CA TYR A 128 15.81 -14.88 7.19
C TYR A 128 16.64 -13.73 6.58
N THR A 129 16.92 -13.79 5.28
CA THR A 129 17.65 -12.74 4.57
C THR A 129 16.94 -11.39 4.57
N SER A 130 15.61 -11.39 4.49
CA SER A 130 14.80 -10.17 4.58
C SER A 130 14.80 -9.57 5.99
N ARG A 131 14.88 -10.41 7.03
CA ARG A 131 15.02 -9.97 8.43
C ARG A 131 16.40 -9.32 8.66
N ILE A 132 17.46 -9.91 8.12
CA ILE A 132 18.82 -9.32 8.12
C ILE A 132 18.80 -7.96 7.41
N GLY A 133 18.19 -7.89 6.22
CA GLY A 133 18.09 -6.66 5.44
C GLY A 133 17.42 -5.51 6.21
N ALA A 134 16.42 -5.80 7.03
CA ALA A 134 15.74 -4.79 7.86
C ALA A 134 16.67 -4.14 8.91
N TRP A 135 17.65 -4.89 9.43
CA TRP A 135 18.69 -4.36 10.33
C TRP A 135 19.82 -3.64 9.59
N ALA A 136 20.24 -4.18 8.46
CA ALA A 136 21.39 -3.66 7.72
C ALA A 136 21.08 -2.34 7.00
N SER A 137 19.81 -2.16 6.56
CA SER A 137 19.38 -1.03 5.75
C SER A 137 18.82 0.11 6.60
N GLU A 138 19.52 1.23 6.61
CA GLU A 138 18.98 2.53 7.04
C GLU A 138 18.17 3.11 5.87
N GLN A 139 16.93 2.62 5.69
CA GLN A 139 16.12 2.91 4.51
C GLN A 139 16.00 4.41 4.20
N SER A 140 16.18 4.79 2.94
CA SER A 140 16.15 6.18 2.42
C SER A 140 17.34 7.05 2.83
N THR A 141 18.44 6.48 3.35
CA THR A 141 19.68 7.20 3.59
C THR A 141 20.69 6.98 2.47
N VAL A 142 21.61 7.91 2.31
CA VAL A 142 22.74 7.76 1.38
C VAL A 142 23.71 6.73 1.92
N ILE A 143 24.14 5.81 1.09
CA ILE A 143 25.15 4.80 1.43
C ILE A 143 26.40 4.99 0.56
N SER A 144 27.56 4.64 1.09
CA SER A 144 28.84 4.77 0.37
C SER A 144 28.97 3.77 -0.80
N SER A 145 28.41 2.57 -0.63
CA SER A 145 28.40 1.54 -1.68
C SER A 145 27.46 0.38 -1.34
N HIS A 146 27.10 -0.42 -2.35
CA HIS A 146 26.39 -1.68 -2.13
C HIS A 146 27.24 -2.67 -1.30
N LYS A 147 28.58 -2.65 -1.45
CA LYS A 147 29.49 -3.49 -0.66
C LYS A 147 29.39 -3.20 0.84
N SER A 148 29.26 -1.92 1.24
CA SER A 148 29.10 -1.54 2.64
C SER A 148 27.79 -2.07 3.24
N LEU A 149 26.70 -2.10 2.46
CA LEU A 149 25.45 -2.70 2.86
C LEU A 149 25.56 -4.21 3.07
N LEU A 150 26.22 -4.91 2.13
CA LEU A 150 26.46 -6.35 2.24
C LEU A 150 27.35 -6.70 3.46
N ALA A 151 28.36 -5.88 3.74
CA ALA A 151 29.20 -6.07 4.92
C ALA A 151 28.39 -5.91 6.22
N LYS A 152 27.52 -4.89 6.31
CA LYS A 152 26.57 -4.73 7.45
C LYS A 152 25.67 -5.96 7.58
N ALA A 153 25.11 -6.44 6.47
CA ALA A 153 24.24 -7.62 6.46
C ALA A 153 24.98 -8.88 6.96
N ALA A 154 26.24 -9.09 6.54
CA ALA A 154 27.05 -10.21 7.01
C ALA A 154 27.33 -10.15 8.51
N LEU A 155 27.61 -8.96 9.06
CA LEU A 155 27.79 -8.77 10.51
C LEU A 155 26.52 -9.07 11.31
N ILE A 156 25.36 -8.66 10.79
CA ILE A 156 24.06 -8.97 11.44
C ILE A 156 23.80 -10.48 11.38
N ALA A 157 24.07 -11.14 10.25
CA ALA A 157 23.93 -12.59 10.11
C ALA A 157 24.83 -13.35 11.09
N ALA A 158 26.09 -12.93 11.25
CA ALA A 158 27.03 -13.52 12.20
C ALA A 158 26.57 -13.34 13.68
N LYS A 159 25.97 -12.19 13.99
CA LYS A 159 25.43 -11.90 15.32
C LYS A 159 24.15 -12.69 15.65
N HIS A 160 23.36 -13.03 14.64
CA HIS A 160 22.07 -13.67 14.78
C HIS A 160 21.92 -14.92 13.88
N PRO A 161 22.74 -15.97 14.09
CA PRO A 161 22.81 -17.09 13.16
C PRO A 161 21.53 -17.93 13.07
N LEU A 162 20.71 -17.95 14.13
CA LEU A 162 19.52 -18.77 14.19
C LEU A 162 18.22 -17.95 14.06
N ASN A 163 18.16 -16.82 14.73
CA ASN A 163 16.96 -15.98 14.75
C ASN A 163 17.32 -14.50 14.78
N VAL A 164 16.69 -13.74 13.91
CA VAL A 164 16.87 -12.28 13.81
C VAL A 164 15.64 -11.62 14.42
N PRO A 165 15.74 -10.95 15.59
CA PRO A 165 14.62 -10.21 16.18
C PRO A 165 14.26 -9.00 15.30
N ARG A 166 13.05 -8.49 15.46
CA ARG A 166 12.64 -7.27 14.77
C ARG A 166 13.43 -6.05 15.30
N PRO A 167 13.99 -5.20 14.43
CA PRO A 167 14.57 -3.96 14.87
C PRO A 167 13.49 -2.97 15.33
N PRO A 168 13.75 -2.13 16.35
CA PRO A 168 12.75 -1.22 16.92
C PRO A 168 12.24 -0.17 15.91
N HIS A 169 13.05 0.15 14.91
CA HIS A 169 12.71 1.10 13.85
C HIS A 169 11.92 0.48 12.68
N TRP A 170 11.47 -0.76 12.79
CA TRP A 170 10.71 -1.46 11.75
C TRP A 170 9.39 -1.99 12.31
N GLY A 171 8.31 -1.84 11.57
CA GLY A 171 6.99 -2.36 11.96
C GLY A 171 5.91 -1.96 10.97
N GLY A 172 4.66 -2.20 11.37
CA GLY A 172 3.48 -1.97 10.54
C GLY A 172 2.80 -0.64 10.79
N TYR A 173 2.12 -0.18 9.74
CA TYR A 173 1.10 0.86 9.79
C TYR A 173 -0.24 0.27 9.36
N LEU A 174 -1.28 0.54 10.13
CA LEU A 174 -2.68 0.38 9.75
C LEU A 174 -3.16 1.71 9.16
N VAL A 175 -3.65 1.69 7.94
CA VAL A 175 -4.35 2.82 7.32
C VAL A 175 -5.85 2.64 7.56
N ILE A 176 -6.41 3.50 8.41
CA ILE A 176 -7.84 3.55 8.72
C ILE A 176 -8.48 4.47 7.69
N PRO A 177 -9.32 3.94 6.77
CA PRO A 177 -9.85 4.72 5.68
C PRO A 177 -11.05 5.58 6.12
N ASP A 178 -11.14 6.79 5.54
CA ASP A 178 -12.34 7.64 5.59
C ASP A 178 -12.95 7.82 4.19
N ARG A 179 -12.18 7.49 3.13
CA ARG A 179 -12.63 7.53 1.74
C ARG A 179 -12.02 6.38 0.94
N ILE A 180 -12.85 5.67 0.17
CA ILE A 180 -12.39 4.62 -0.77
C ILE A 180 -13.10 4.81 -2.10
N GLU A 181 -12.33 4.94 -3.19
CA GLU A 181 -12.85 5.04 -4.55
C GLU A 181 -12.45 3.81 -5.36
N PHE A 182 -13.45 3.18 -5.99
CA PHE A 182 -13.31 2.11 -6.98
C PHE A 182 -13.50 2.69 -8.37
N TRP A 183 -12.50 2.54 -9.20
CA TRP A 183 -12.49 2.99 -10.58
C TRP A 183 -12.38 1.80 -11.53
N GLN A 184 -13.29 1.74 -12.52
CA GLN A 184 -13.29 0.75 -13.59
C GLN A 184 -13.18 1.45 -14.94
N GLY A 185 -12.23 1.01 -15.76
CA GLY A 185 -12.06 1.48 -17.12
C GLY A 185 -13.29 1.20 -17.98
N ARG A 186 -13.69 2.20 -18.81
CA ARG A 186 -14.80 2.13 -19.75
C ARG A 186 -14.43 2.80 -21.07
N PRO A 187 -15.05 2.40 -22.20
CA PRO A 187 -14.84 3.05 -23.48
C PRO A 187 -15.11 4.55 -23.45
N SER A 188 -14.49 5.27 -24.38
CA SER A 188 -14.70 6.72 -24.57
C SER A 188 -14.39 7.56 -23.32
N ARG A 189 -13.56 7.04 -22.39
CA ARG A 189 -13.21 7.67 -21.10
C ARG A 189 -14.39 7.91 -20.16
N LEU A 190 -15.53 7.29 -20.40
CA LEU A 190 -16.72 7.36 -19.52
C LEU A 190 -16.63 6.31 -18.40
N HIS A 191 -15.56 6.41 -17.62
CA HIS A 191 -15.20 5.44 -16.59
C HIS A 191 -16.20 5.38 -15.44
N ASP A 192 -16.45 4.19 -14.92
CA ASP A 192 -17.26 4.03 -13.71
C ASP A 192 -16.43 4.36 -12.47
N ARG A 193 -16.95 5.22 -11.62
CA ARG A 193 -16.30 5.63 -10.37
C ARG A 193 -17.31 5.56 -9.23
N ILE A 194 -17.11 4.66 -8.28
CA ILE A 194 -17.92 4.52 -7.07
C ILE A 194 -17.05 4.90 -5.87
N CYS A 195 -17.49 5.92 -5.17
CA CYS A 195 -16.81 6.45 -4.00
C CYS A 195 -17.60 6.11 -2.72
N TYR A 196 -16.89 5.66 -1.72
CA TYR A 196 -17.39 5.45 -0.37
C TYR A 196 -16.81 6.53 0.54
N LEU A 197 -17.66 7.19 1.30
CA LEU A 197 -17.29 8.19 2.30
C LEU A 197 -17.76 7.72 3.67
N TYR A 198 -16.87 7.81 4.65
CA TYR A 198 -17.21 7.45 6.03
C TYR A 198 -17.70 8.68 6.77
N ASN A 199 -19.03 8.75 7.01
CA ASN A 199 -19.69 9.86 7.70
C ASN A 199 -20.51 9.32 8.87
N ASP A 200 -20.37 9.92 10.05
CA ASP A 200 -21.18 9.62 11.24
C ASP A 200 -21.31 8.13 11.57
N GLY A 201 -20.20 7.37 11.42
CA GLY A 201 -20.17 5.95 11.73
C GLY A 201 -20.71 5.04 10.63
N LYS A 202 -20.97 5.55 9.43
CA LYS A 202 -21.52 4.79 8.30
C LYS A 202 -20.79 5.09 7.01
N TRP A 203 -20.74 4.10 6.13
CA TRP A 203 -20.30 4.26 4.76
C TRP A 203 -21.45 4.68 3.85
N GLU A 204 -21.29 5.81 3.20
CA GLU A 204 -22.18 6.31 2.15
C GLU A 204 -21.54 6.10 0.80
N ARG A 205 -22.34 5.79 -0.23
CA ARG A 205 -21.85 5.53 -1.59
C ARG A 205 -22.38 6.54 -2.56
N GLU A 206 -21.50 7.06 -3.38
CA GLU A 206 -21.86 7.98 -4.47
C GLU A 206 -21.14 7.58 -5.77
N ARG A 207 -21.72 7.98 -6.91
CA ARG A 207 -21.08 7.87 -8.21
C ARG A 207 -20.42 9.19 -8.56
N LEU A 208 -19.15 9.14 -8.91
CA LEU A 208 -18.43 10.31 -9.39
C LEU A 208 -18.44 10.40 -10.92
N SER A 209 -18.38 11.62 -11.43
CA SER A 209 -18.10 11.85 -12.86
C SER A 209 -16.70 11.37 -13.23
N PRO A 210 -16.50 10.75 -14.40
CA PRO A 210 -15.21 10.29 -14.87
C PRO A 210 -14.19 11.41 -15.06
#